data_84f224f4c23fb343a26dc15de37fe23a
#
_entry.id   84f224f4c23fb343a26dc15de37fe23a
#
_cell.length_a   1.000
_cell.length_b   1.000
_cell.length_c   1.000
_cell.angle_alpha   90.00
_cell.angle_beta   90.00
_cell.angle_gamma   90.00
#
_symmetry.space_group_name_H-M   'P 1'
#
loop_
_entity.id
_entity.type
_entity.pdbx_description
1 polymer ?
#
loop_
_entity_poly.entity_id
_entity_poly.type
_entity_poly.pdbx_seq_one_letter_code
_entity_poly.pdbx_strand_id
1 'polypeptide(L)'
;MGRWNSLATCALVFTLGFSGAAQAAAKAPGAPQAIALPAVVGIDNFGQVNSHYFRGAQPKGRDFDDLAKLGVKLVIDLAEEGDTNERASAERAGMKFVRIPMSTSRRPSQPEIDQFLLLVNDQANLPVYVHCMGGRHRTGAMTAVYRMTQEGWTADRAFSEMKQYKFGADFLHPALKSFVFDFFSQMGKMQSAPRQASLAAGTN
;
A
#
# COMPACT_ATOMS: atom_id res chain seq x y z
N MET A 1 51.91 70.62 -39.66
CA MET A 1 52.91 70.42 -38.63
C MET A 1 52.09 70.14 -37.32
N GLY A 2 51.80 69.02 -36.97
CA GLY A 2 50.97 68.71 -35.77
C GLY A 2 51.18 67.27 -35.34
N ARG A 3 51.85 67.11 -34.24
CA ARG A 3 52.18 65.80 -33.62
C ARG A 3 50.96 65.22 -32.90
N TRP A 4 50.60 64.03 -33.22
CA TRP A 4 49.57 63.33 -32.55
C TRP A 4 50.19 62.40 -31.50
N ASN A 5 49.82 62.64 -30.23
CA ASN A 5 50.20 61.79 -29.12
C ASN A 5 49.14 60.68 -28.99
N SER A 6 49.55 59.44 -29.11
CA SER A 6 48.74 58.28 -28.83
C SER A 6 48.74 58.01 -27.32
N LEU A 7 47.59 58.10 -26.67
CA LEU A 7 47.37 57.62 -25.31
C LEU A 7 46.91 56.17 -25.40
N ALA A 8 47.73 55.27 -24.92
CA ALA A 8 47.37 53.86 -24.76
C ALA A 8 46.45 53.67 -23.51
N THR A 9 45.22 53.29 -23.76
CA THR A 9 44.26 52.95 -22.68
C THR A 9 44.41 51.46 -22.34
N CYS A 10 44.96 51.16 -21.16
CA CYS A 10 45.01 49.82 -20.60
C CYS A 10 43.62 49.40 -20.15
N ALA A 11 42.98 48.48 -20.83
CA ALA A 11 41.75 47.88 -20.41
C ALA A 11 42.05 46.71 -19.45
N LEU A 12 41.71 46.86 -18.18
CA LEU A 12 41.71 45.78 -17.20
C LEU A 12 40.53 44.88 -17.48
N VAL A 13 40.78 43.67 -17.94
CA VAL A 13 39.75 42.62 -18.03
C VAL A 13 39.62 41.96 -16.68
N PHE A 14 38.51 42.24 -15.97
CA PHE A 14 38.11 41.52 -14.79
C PHE A 14 37.44 40.19 -15.22
N THR A 15 38.13 39.08 -15.08
CA THR A 15 37.56 37.74 -15.22
C THR A 15 36.84 37.38 -13.94
N LEU A 16 35.50 37.50 -13.94
CA LEU A 16 34.64 36.95 -12.91
C LEU A 16 34.65 35.41 -13.03
N GLY A 17 35.39 34.75 -12.13
CA GLY A 17 35.37 33.32 -11.98
C GLY A 17 34.00 32.86 -11.44
N PHE A 18 33.18 32.28 -12.31
CA PHE A 18 31.97 31.55 -11.90
C PHE A 18 32.39 30.23 -11.28
N SER A 19 32.47 30.17 -9.93
CA SER A 19 32.55 28.90 -9.21
C SER A 19 31.22 28.22 -9.33
N GLY A 20 31.07 27.32 -10.28
CA GLY A 20 29.94 26.42 -10.38
C GLY A 20 29.96 25.43 -9.21
N ALA A 21 29.15 25.70 -8.18
CA ALA A 21 28.85 24.71 -7.18
C ALA A 21 28.02 23.60 -7.87
N ALA A 22 28.66 22.44 -8.09
CA ALA A 22 27.95 21.24 -8.54
C ALA A 22 26.96 20.84 -7.43
N GLN A 23 25.68 21.18 -7.61
CA GLN A 23 24.59 20.63 -6.82
C GLN A 23 24.51 19.14 -7.11
N ALA A 24 24.92 18.34 -6.13
CA ALA A 24 24.66 16.92 -6.15
C ALA A 24 23.14 16.73 -6.19
N ALA A 25 22.62 16.31 -7.34
CA ALA A 25 21.21 15.92 -7.48
C ALA A 25 20.94 14.77 -6.51
N ALA A 26 20.14 15.04 -5.49
CA ALA A 26 19.65 14.02 -4.58
C ALA A 26 18.90 12.98 -5.43
N LYS A 27 19.45 11.76 -5.45
CA LYS A 27 18.84 10.62 -6.13
C LYS A 27 17.45 10.41 -5.55
N ALA A 28 16.42 10.62 -6.35
CA ALA A 28 15.05 10.33 -5.97
C ALA A 28 14.95 8.91 -5.42
N PRO A 29 14.17 8.66 -4.33
CA PRO A 29 13.98 7.32 -3.83
C PRO A 29 13.49 6.44 -4.97
N GLY A 30 14.25 5.38 -5.27
CA GLY A 30 13.99 4.49 -6.39
C GLY A 30 12.56 3.95 -6.30
N ALA A 31 11.85 3.95 -7.44
CA ALA A 31 10.59 3.24 -7.57
C ALA A 31 10.77 1.83 -6.98
N PRO A 32 9.78 1.30 -6.22
CA PRO A 32 9.88 -0.03 -5.67
C PRO A 32 10.18 -1.00 -6.82
N GLN A 33 11.32 -1.66 -6.73
CA GLN A 33 11.69 -2.69 -7.71
C GLN A 33 10.64 -3.78 -7.60
N ALA A 34 9.92 -4.03 -8.67
CA ALA A 34 9.08 -5.21 -8.79
C ALA A 34 9.97 -6.43 -8.60
N ILE A 35 9.87 -7.08 -7.44
CA ILE A 35 10.52 -8.36 -7.21
C ILE A 35 9.89 -9.30 -8.24
N ALA A 36 10.71 -9.84 -9.14
CA ALA A 36 10.24 -10.84 -10.08
C ALA A 36 9.65 -12.01 -9.26
N LEU A 37 8.33 -12.13 -9.28
CA LEU A 37 7.65 -13.23 -8.59
C LEU A 37 8.20 -14.53 -9.16
N PRO A 38 8.57 -15.51 -8.32
CA PRO A 38 8.84 -16.84 -8.84
C PRO A 38 7.62 -17.30 -9.62
N ALA A 39 7.84 -17.82 -10.82
CA ALA A 39 6.82 -18.14 -11.83
C ALA A 39 5.83 -19.26 -11.43
N VAL A 40 5.56 -19.50 -10.15
CA VAL A 40 4.95 -20.77 -9.66
C VAL A 40 3.88 -20.58 -8.59
N VAL A 41 3.31 -19.38 -8.39
CA VAL A 41 2.13 -19.29 -7.50
C VAL A 41 0.88 -19.54 -8.33
N GLY A 42 0.31 -20.74 -8.21
CA GLY A 42 -0.88 -21.16 -8.95
C GLY A 42 -2.21 -20.59 -8.41
N ILE A 43 -2.16 -19.70 -7.44
CA ILE A 43 -3.35 -19.11 -6.81
C ILE A 43 -4.04 -18.14 -7.77
N ASP A 44 -5.33 -18.37 -8.01
CA ASP A 44 -6.12 -17.44 -8.85
C ASP A 44 -6.11 -16.03 -8.28
N ASN A 45 -6.06 -15.04 -9.17
CA ASN A 45 -6.07 -13.62 -8.82
C ASN A 45 -4.94 -13.19 -7.85
N PHE A 46 -3.81 -13.94 -7.88
CA PHE A 46 -2.63 -13.64 -7.06
C PHE A 46 -1.99 -12.30 -7.49
N GLY A 47 -1.47 -11.57 -6.52
CA GLY A 47 -0.73 -10.34 -6.74
C GLY A 47 0.13 -9.95 -5.56
N GLN A 48 1.20 -9.26 -5.87
CA GLN A 48 2.07 -8.60 -4.89
C GLN A 48 1.70 -7.12 -4.81
N VAL A 49 1.26 -6.69 -3.64
CA VAL A 49 0.93 -5.29 -3.33
C VAL A 49 2.23 -4.50 -3.10
N ASN A 50 3.11 -5.07 -2.27
CA ASN A 50 4.49 -4.61 -2.06
C ASN A 50 5.33 -5.77 -1.48
N SER A 51 6.56 -5.50 -0.99
CA SER A 51 7.46 -6.53 -0.43
C SER A 51 6.90 -7.25 0.81
N HIS A 52 5.87 -6.71 1.45
CA HIS A 52 5.33 -7.20 2.72
C HIS A 52 3.87 -7.65 2.63
N TYR A 53 3.24 -7.50 1.48
CA TYR A 53 1.82 -7.76 1.32
C TYR A 53 1.55 -8.44 -0.01
N PHE A 54 1.00 -9.65 0.07
CA PHE A 54 0.49 -10.43 -1.05
C PHE A 54 -1.03 -10.59 -0.93
N ARG A 55 -1.70 -10.78 -2.06
CA ARG A 55 -3.15 -10.95 -2.10
C ARG A 55 -3.54 -12.02 -3.13
N GLY A 56 -4.73 -12.58 -3.00
CA GLY A 56 -5.24 -13.53 -4.00
C GLY A 56 -6.54 -14.20 -3.58
N ALA A 57 -6.86 -15.30 -4.28
CA ALA A 57 -7.94 -16.21 -3.92
C ALA A 57 -7.53 -17.13 -2.77
N GLN A 58 -8.47 -17.90 -2.25
CA GLN A 58 -8.26 -18.89 -1.22
C GLN A 58 -7.22 -19.93 -1.66
N PRO A 59 -6.12 -20.12 -0.90
CA PRO A 59 -5.10 -21.11 -1.20
C PRO A 59 -5.63 -22.54 -1.09
N LYS A 60 -5.08 -23.46 -1.88
CA LYS A 60 -5.46 -24.87 -1.88
C LYS A 60 -4.22 -25.77 -1.99
N GLY A 61 -4.21 -26.86 -1.24
CA GLY A 61 -3.18 -27.89 -1.35
C GLY A 61 -1.77 -27.31 -1.27
N ARG A 62 -1.00 -27.36 -2.37
CA ARG A 62 0.41 -26.93 -2.44
C ARG A 62 0.61 -25.42 -2.41
N ASP A 63 -0.46 -24.64 -2.58
CA ASP A 63 -0.36 -23.15 -2.55
C ASP A 63 0.22 -22.65 -1.22
N PHE A 64 -0.05 -23.36 -0.11
CA PHE A 64 0.52 -23.00 1.20
C PHE A 64 2.04 -23.14 1.23
N ASP A 65 2.60 -24.18 0.59
CA ASP A 65 4.05 -24.37 0.47
C ASP A 65 4.67 -23.26 -0.40
N ASP A 66 3.98 -22.84 -1.44
CA ASP A 66 4.44 -21.77 -2.33
C ASP A 66 4.39 -20.41 -1.63
N LEU A 67 3.36 -20.12 -0.84
CA LEU A 67 3.31 -18.93 0.02
C LEU A 67 4.43 -18.93 1.08
N ALA A 68 4.73 -20.08 1.69
CA ALA A 68 5.83 -20.21 2.64
C ALA A 68 7.19 -19.94 1.97
N LYS A 69 7.42 -20.41 0.73
CA LYS A 69 8.63 -20.11 -0.07
C LYS A 69 8.76 -18.62 -0.39
N LEU A 70 7.65 -17.88 -0.52
CA LEU A 70 7.65 -16.41 -0.64
C LEU A 70 7.96 -15.70 0.68
N GLY A 71 8.14 -16.45 1.77
CA GLY A 71 8.42 -15.92 3.09
C GLY A 71 7.19 -15.43 3.84
N VAL A 72 5.96 -15.73 3.38
CA VAL A 72 4.72 -15.37 4.08
C VAL A 72 4.74 -15.91 5.50
N LYS A 73 4.45 -15.05 6.48
CA LYS A 73 4.39 -15.42 7.90
C LYS A 73 2.96 -15.50 8.44
N LEU A 74 2.04 -14.78 7.82
CA LEU A 74 0.64 -14.74 8.25
C LEU A 74 -0.28 -14.81 7.03
N VAL A 75 -1.24 -15.71 7.09
CA VAL A 75 -2.40 -15.80 6.18
C VAL A 75 -3.60 -15.15 6.86
N ILE A 76 -4.22 -14.19 6.20
CA ILE A 76 -5.45 -13.49 6.66
C ILE A 76 -6.59 -13.87 5.71
N ASP A 77 -7.53 -14.66 6.20
CA ASP A 77 -8.77 -15.01 5.50
C ASP A 77 -9.90 -14.05 5.85
N LEU A 78 -10.46 -13.41 4.83
CA LEU A 78 -11.57 -12.46 4.95
C LEU A 78 -12.94 -13.10 4.64
N ALA A 79 -12.98 -14.42 4.41
CA ALA A 79 -14.21 -15.10 4.05
C ALA A 79 -14.96 -15.60 5.30
N GLU A 80 -16.23 -15.23 5.46
CA GLU A 80 -17.08 -15.82 6.49
C GLU A 80 -17.39 -17.30 6.21
N GLU A 81 -17.42 -17.67 4.93
CA GLU A 81 -17.63 -19.03 4.40
C GLU A 81 -16.33 -19.81 4.13
N GLY A 82 -15.21 -19.40 4.73
CA GLY A 82 -13.89 -19.99 4.46
C GLY A 82 -13.75 -21.45 4.88
N ASP A 83 -12.83 -22.18 4.24
CA ASP A 83 -12.54 -23.60 4.52
C ASP A 83 -12.09 -23.79 5.98
N THR A 84 -12.66 -24.79 6.65
CA THR A 84 -12.32 -25.13 8.04
C THR A 84 -10.93 -25.72 8.21
N ASN A 85 -10.36 -26.34 7.15
CA ASN A 85 -9.04 -26.97 7.16
C ASN A 85 -7.91 -26.00 6.83
N GLU A 86 -8.23 -24.77 6.44
CA GLU A 86 -7.25 -23.80 5.96
C GLU A 86 -6.22 -23.42 7.03
N ARG A 87 -6.69 -23.19 8.27
CA ARG A 87 -5.81 -22.95 9.42
C ARG A 87 -4.75 -24.02 9.57
N ALA A 88 -5.19 -25.29 9.60
CA ALA A 88 -4.27 -26.41 9.76
C ALA A 88 -3.27 -26.52 8.59
N SER A 89 -3.67 -26.13 7.38
CA SER A 89 -2.81 -26.14 6.21
C SER A 89 -1.75 -25.02 6.26
N ALA A 90 -2.14 -23.82 6.66
CA ALA A 90 -1.22 -22.71 6.87
C ALA A 90 -0.21 -22.99 7.99
N GLU A 91 -0.67 -23.51 9.13
CA GLU A 91 0.18 -23.85 10.27
C GLU A 91 1.17 -24.98 9.95
N ARG A 92 0.76 -26.00 9.19
CA ARG A 92 1.69 -27.06 8.70
C ARG A 92 2.78 -26.51 7.79
N ALA A 93 2.48 -25.47 7.02
CA ALA A 93 3.45 -24.77 6.18
C ALA A 93 4.30 -23.74 6.95
N GLY A 94 4.15 -23.65 8.28
CA GLY A 94 4.92 -22.75 9.16
C GLY A 94 4.38 -21.33 9.23
N MET A 95 3.18 -21.07 8.74
CA MET A 95 2.54 -19.74 8.75
C MET A 95 1.50 -19.64 9.86
N LYS A 96 1.34 -18.43 10.43
CA LYS A 96 0.18 -18.08 11.27
C LYS A 96 -1.07 -17.97 10.39
N PHE A 97 -2.24 -18.14 11.00
CA PHE A 97 -3.53 -17.98 10.33
C PHE A 97 -4.51 -17.20 11.19
N VAL A 98 -5.12 -16.17 10.61
CA VAL A 98 -6.20 -15.38 11.24
C VAL A 98 -7.36 -15.26 10.26
N ARG A 99 -8.58 -15.52 10.72
CA ARG A 99 -9.80 -15.24 9.97
C ARG A 99 -10.50 -14.01 10.53
N ILE A 100 -10.83 -13.07 9.64
CA ILE A 100 -11.68 -11.91 9.90
C ILE A 100 -12.93 -12.09 9.02
N PRO A 101 -13.98 -12.71 9.53
CA PRO A 101 -15.13 -13.13 8.72
C PRO A 101 -15.93 -11.92 8.22
N MET A 102 -15.91 -11.68 6.92
CA MET A 102 -16.61 -10.58 6.26
C MET A 102 -17.61 -11.10 5.23
N SER A 103 -18.74 -10.39 5.09
CA SER A 103 -19.70 -10.61 4.02
C SER A 103 -19.38 -9.78 2.78
N THR A 104 -19.83 -10.24 1.60
CA THR A 104 -19.80 -9.46 0.36
C THR A 104 -21.00 -8.51 0.23
N SER A 105 -22.04 -8.71 1.01
CA SER A 105 -23.32 -7.97 0.95
C SER A 105 -23.35 -6.73 1.84
N ARG A 106 -22.44 -6.61 2.79
CA ARG A 106 -22.34 -5.46 3.72
C ARG A 106 -20.97 -4.80 3.69
N ARG A 107 -20.89 -3.59 4.21
CA ARG A 107 -19.62 -2.90 4.45
C ARG A 107 -18.84 -3.59 5.56
N PRO A 108 -17.49 -3.60 5.50
CA PRO A 108 -16.66 -3.91 6.64
C PRO A 108 -17.03 -3.04 7.85
N SER A 109 -17.13 -3.65 9.01
CA SER A 109 -17.32 -2.93 10.27
C SER A 109 -16.01 -2.35 10.79
N GLN A 110 -16.08 -1.35 11.68
CA GLN A 110 -14.88 -0.75 12.26
C GLN A 110 -13.99 -1.78 12.99
N PRO A 111 -14.53 -2.72 13.81
CA PRO A 111 -13.70 -3.76 14.41
C PRO A 111 -12.95 -4.65 13.40
N GLU A 112 -13.59 -5.00 12.27
CA GLU A 112 -12.94 -5.77 11.20
C GLU A 112 -11.79 -4.98 10.55
N ILE A 113 -11.98 -3.68 10.33
CA ILE A 113 -10.96 -2.78 9.79
C ILE A 113 -9.80 -2.64 10.78
N ASP A 114 -10.09 -2.40 12.06
CA ASP A 114 -9.09 -2.20 13.10
C ASP A 114 -8.25 -3.46 13.30
N GLN A 115 -8.88 -4.64 13.36
CA GLN A 115 -8.19 -5.92 13.45
C GLN A 115 -7.29 -6.16 12.24
N PHE A 116 -7.79 -5.89 11.03
CA PHE A 116 -7.01 -6.03 9.81
C PHE A 116 -5.79 -5.11 9.83
N LEU A 117 -5.97 -3.82 10.13
CA LEU A 117 -4.87 -2.86 10.17
C LEU A 117 -3.84 -3.20 11.26
N LEU A 118 -4.28 -3.70 12.41
CA LEU A 118 -3.37 -4.18 13.45
C LEU A 118 -2.47 -5.30 12.92
N LEU A 119 -3.04 -6.27 12.21
CA LEU A 119 -2.30 -7.43 11.70
C LEU A 119 -1.31 -7.08 10.59
N VAL A 120 -1.72 -6.25 9.62
CA VAL A 120 -0.87 -5.91 8.45
C VAL A 120 0.19 -4.86 8.76
N ASN A 121 0.09 -4.18 9.91
CA ASN A 121 1.09 -3.20 10.37
C ASN A 121 2.07 -3.78 11.41
N ASP A 122 1.82 -4.97 11.92
CA ASP A 122 2.74 -5.64 12.84
C ASP A 122 3.90 -6.29 12.08
N GLN A 123 5.12 -5.80 12.29
CA GLN A 123 6.35 -6.30 11.67
C GLN A 123 6.60 -7.80 11.91
N ALA A 124 6.12 -8.34 13.04
CA ALA A 124 6.23 -9.76 13.36
C ALA A 124 5.39 -10.67 12.45
N ASN A 125 4.40 -10.10 11.76
CA ASN A 125 3.51 -10.81 10.85
C ASN A 125 3.92 -10.70 9.38
N LEU A 126 4.86 -9.82 9.04
CA LEU A 126 5.21 -9.54 7.65
C LEU A 126 6.23 -10.54 7.07
N PRO A 127 6.11 -10.94 5.82
CA PRO A 127 5.04 -10.62 4.87
C PRO A 127 3.72 -11.33 5.17
N VAL A 128 2.58 -10.68 4.80
CA VAL A 128 1.24 -11.24 4.92
C VAL A 128 0.69 -11.71 3.57
N TYR A 129 -0.19 -12.71 3.59
CA TYR A 129 -1.06 -13.06 2.47
C TYR A 129 -2.52 -12.85 2.86
N VAL A 130 -3.22 -11.99 2.11
CA VAL A 130 -4.61 -11.61 2.37
C VAL A 130 -5.51 -12.13 1.27
N HIS A 131 -6.56 -12.86 1.62
CA HIS A 131 -7.46 -13.44 0.65
C HIS A 131 -8.93 -13.47 1.12
N CYS A 132 -9.80 -13.82 0.21
CA CYS A 132 -11.16 -14.32 0.42
C CYS A 132 -11.38 -15.45 -0.60
N MET A 133 -12.59 -15.91 -0.85
CA MET A 133 -12.83 -17.01 -1.80
C MET A 133 -12.18 -16.77 -3.18
N GLY A 134 -12.45 -15.63 -3.82
CA GLY A 134 -11.92 -15.32 -5.17
C GLY A 134 -10.85 -14.25 -5.21
N GLY A 135 -10.41 -13.70 -4.06
CA GLY A 135 -9.43 -12.61 -4.02
C GLY A 135 -9.90 -11.29 -4.64
N ARG A 136 -11.22 -11.11 -4.82
CA ARG A 136 -11.81 -10.02 -5.62
C ARG A 136 -12.39 -8.90 -4.77
N HIS A 137 -13.44 -9.19 -3.99
CA HIS A 137 -14.32 -8.21 -3.37
C HIS A 137 -13.83 -7.79 -1.98
N ARG A 138 -13.91 -8.70 -0.97
CA ARG A 138 -13.44 -8.45 0.41
C ARG A 138 -11.96 -8.16 0.44
N THR A 139 -11.16 -8.98 -0.25
CA THR A 139 -9.71 -8.74 -0.42
C THR A 139 -9.44 -7.39 -1.08
N GLY A 140 -10.18 -7.06 -2.13
CA GLY A 140 -10.06 -5.75 -2.80
C GLY A 140 -10.35 -4.58 -1.86
N ALA A 141 -11.47 -4.65 -1.11
CA ALA A 141 -11.86 -3.59 -0.19
C ALA A 141 -10.83 -3.38 0.93
N MET A 142 -10.31 -4.46 1.53
CA MET A 142 -9.31 -4.35 2.60
C MET A 142 -7.92 -3.98 2.06
N THR A 143 -7.56 -4.41 0.85
CA THR A 143 -6.35 -3.90 0.18
C THR A 143 -6.48 -2.41 -0.12
N ALA A 144 -7.66 -1.91 -0.51
CA ALA A 144 -7.90 -0.48 -0.70
C ALA A 144 -7.72 0.30 0.61
N VAL A 145 -8.21 -0.23 1.75
CA VAL A 145 -7.95 0.35 3.08
C VAL A 145 -6.44 0.45 3.33
N TYR A 146 -5.70 -0.64 3.11
CA TYR A 146 -4.24 -0.66 3.25
C TYR A 146 -3.55 0.40 2.36
N ARG A 147 -3.89 0.45 1.06
CA ARG A 147 -3.34 1.43 0.12
C ARG A 147 -3.59 2.87 0.55
N MET A 148 -4.81 3.17 1.01
CA MET A 148 -5.17 4.51 1.46
C MET A 148 -4.47 4.89 2.77
N THR A 149 -4.40 3.97 3.74
CA THR A 149 -3.82 4.26 5.06
C THR A 149 -2.30 4.22 5.09
N GLN A 150 -1.66 3.30 4.37
CA GLN A 150 -0.22 3.07 4.44
C GLN A 150 0.56 3.69 3.27
N GLU A 151 -0.08 3.85 2.12
CA GLU A 151 0.59 4.34 0.92
C GLU A 151 0.01 5.67 0.40
N GLY A 152 -1.00 6.24 1.09
CA GLY A 152 -1.57 7.54 0.76
C GLY A 152 -2.32 7.59 -0.58
N TRP A 153 -2.85 6.43 -1.05
CA TRP A 153 -3.61 6.39 -2.29
C TRP A 153 -4.96 7.08 -2.14
N THR A 154 -5.45 7.65 -3.24
CA THR A 154 -6.84 8.13 -3.33
C THR A 154 -7.80 6.95 -3.47
N ALA A 155 -9.09 7.17 -3.17
CA ALA A 155 -10.14 6.17 -3.36
C ALA A 155 -10.25 5.72 -4.82
N ASP A 156 -10.15 6.64 -5.78
CA ASP A 156 -10.21 6.32 -7.21
C ASP A 156 -9.07 5.39 -7.63
N ARG A 157 -7.84 5.64 -7.17
CA ARG A 157 -6.69 4.80 -7.46
C ARG A 157 -6.85 3.42 -6.85
N ALA A 158 -7.28 3.34 -5.59
CA ALA A 158 -7.50 2.07 -4.90
C ALA A 158 -8.64 1.27 -5.54
N PHE A 159 -9.73 1.92 -5.93
CA PHE A 159 -10.84 1.25 -6.63
C PHE A 159 -10.44 0.79 -8.04
N SER A 160 -9.61 1.55 -8.76
CA SER A 160 -9.06 1.12 -10.05
C SER A 160 -8.21 -0.16 -9.91
N GLU A 161 -7.41 -0.30 -8.84
CA GLU A 161 -6.72 -1.55 -8.53
C GLU A 161 -7.72 -2.71 -8.29
N MET A 162 -8.80 -2.48 -7.55
CA MET A 162 -9.85 -3.51 -7.35
C MET A 162 -10.42 -4.00 -8.69
N LYS A 163 -10.62 -3.10 -9.66
CA LYS A 163 -11.09 -3.46 -11.02
C LYS A 163 -10.07 -4.34 -11.75
N GLN A 164 -8.78 -4.07 -11.64
CA GLN A 164 -7.73 -4.90 -12.21
C GLN A 164 -7.73 -6.32 -11.61
N TYR A 165 -8.10 -6.45 -10.33
CA TYR A 165 -8.24 -7.72 -9.62
C TYR A 165 -9.67 -8.30 -9.71
N LYS A 166 -10.33 -8.14 -10.86
CA LYS A 166 -11.60 -8.79 -11.20
C LYS A 166 -12.78 -8.45 -10.26
N PHE A 167 -12.84 -7.20 -9.74
CA PHE A 167 -13.99 -6.77 -8.91
C PHE A 167 -15.33 -6.95 -9.63
N GLY A 168 -15.33 -6.88 -10.95
CA GLY A 168 -16.53 -7.06 -11.77
C GLY A 168 -17.36 -5.78 -11.94
N ALA A 169 -18.64 -5.95 -12.21
CA ALA A 169 -19.56 -4.82 -12.40
C ALA A 169 -19.90 -4.15 -11.07
N ASP A 170 -19.89 -2.84 -11.04
CA ASP A 170 -20.02 -2.02 -9.82
C ASP A 170 -21.34 -2.23 -9.07
N PHE A 171 -22.41 -2.56 -9.81
CA PHE A 171 -23.75 -2.78 -9.24
C PHE A 171 -23.91 -4.13 -8.53
N LEU A 172 -22.97 -5.07 -8.72
CA LEU A 172 -23.04 -6.38 -8.06
C LEU A 172 -22.61 -6.31 -6.58
N HIS A 173 -21.72 -5.37 -6.25
CA HIS A 173 -21.21 -5.20 -4.88
C HIS A 173 -21.20 -3.72 -4.46
N PRO A 174 -22.37 -3.05 -4.46
CA PRO A 174 -22.44 -1.60 -4.22
C PRO A 174 -21.98 -1.21 -2.81
N ALA A 175 -22.21 -2.09 -1.82
CA ALA A 175 -21.78 -1.85 -0.44
C ALA A 175 -20.26 -1.73 -0.31
N LEU A 176 -19.50 -2.59 -1.00
CA LEU A 176 -18.03 -2.55 -0.95
C LEU A 176 -17.46 -1.41 -1.79
N LYS A 177 -18.10 -1.08 -2.94
CA LYS A 177 -17.71 0.10 -3.72
C LYS A 177 -17.88 1.38 -2.89
N SER A 178 -19.07 1.65 -2.39
CA SER A 178 -19.35 2.85 -1.60
C SER A 178 -18.49 2.92 -0.33
N PHE A 179 -18.21 1.78 0.30
CA PHE A 179 -17.32 1.71 1.45
C PHE A 179 -15.94 2.32 1.16
N VAL A 180 -15.31 1.99 0.03
CA VAL A 180 -13.97 2.50 -0.30
C VAL A 180 -13.94 4.02 -0.40
N PHE A 181 -14.93 4.63 -1.06
CA PHE A 181 -15.03 6.08 -1.20
C PHE A 181 -15.37 6.79 0.12
N ASP A 182 -16.30 6.22 0.88
CA ASP A 182 -16.69 6.78 2.18
C ASP A 182 -15.57 6.67 3.22
N PHE A 183 -14.82 5.57 3.23
CA PHE A 183 -13.67 5.38 4.10
C PHE A 183 -12.60 6.46 3.82
N PHE A 184 -12.26 6.70 2.56
CA PHE A 184 -11.34 7.76 2.18
C PHE A 184 -11.81 9.14 2.64
N SER A 185 -13.09 9.44 2.43
CA SER A 185 -13.69 10.71 2.86
C SER A 185 -13.64 10.91 4.37
N GLN A 186 -13.86 9.83 5.16
CA GLN A 186 -13.77 9.86 6.62
C GLN A 186 -12.33 10.06 7.10
N MET A 187 -11.35 9.38 6.49
CA MET A 187 -9.93 9.60 6.79
C MET A 187 -9.52 11.08 6.61
N GLY A 188 -9.95 11.71 5.52
CA GLY A 188 -9.68 13.12 5.27
C GLY A 188 -10.26 14.04 6.35
N LYS A 189 -11.47 13.76 6.82
CA LYS A 189 -12.11 14.51 7.93
C LYS A 189 -11.38 14.32 9.26
N MET A 190 -10.91 13.11 9.56
CA MET A 190 -10.14 12.83 10.78
C MET A 190 -8.78 13.54 10.78
N GLN A 191 -8.12 13.62 9.63
CA GLN A 191 -6.84 14.31 9.49
C GLN A 191 -6.99 15.84 9.50
N SER A 192 -8.12 16.39 9.05
CA SER A 192 -8.41 17.81 9.03
C SER A 192 -9.06 18.34 10.32
N ALA A 193 -9.49 17.47 11.23
CA ALA A 193 -10.02 17.86 12.53
C ALA A 193 -8.92 18.57 13.34
N PRO A 194 -9.13 19.80 13.83
CA PRO A 194 -8.12 20.52 14.58
C PRO A 194 -7.75 19.73 15.84
N ARG A 195 -6.45 19.63 16.12
CA ARG A 195 -5.85 19.01 17.32
C ARG A 195 -6.14 19.89 18.55
N GLN A 196 -7.42 20.17 18.79
CA GLN A 196 -7.90 20.98 19.90
C GLN A 196 -8.45 20.07 21.00
N ALA A 197 -7.60 19.55 21.84
CA ALA A 197 -8.02 19.06 23.17
C ALA A 197 -6.84 18.62 24.07
N SER A 198 -5.63 19.15 23.92
CA SER A 198 -4.53 18.77 24.81
C SER A 198 -3.85 19.94 25.54
N LEU A 199 -4.40 21.15 25.49
CA LEU A 199 -3.81 22.33 26.17
C LEU A 199 -4.68 22.89 27.30
N ALA A 200 -5.76 22.23 27.70
CA ALA A 200 -6.65 22.72 28.76
C ALA A 200 -6.53 21.93 30.10
N ALA A 201 -5.49 21.12 30.28
CA ALA A 201 -5.29 20.39 31.54
C ALA A 201 -3.91 20.65 32.17
N GLY A 202 -3.50 21.93 32.23
CA GLY A 202 -2.21 22.27 32.78
C GLY A 202 -2.15 23.68 33.37
N THR A 203 -3.19 24.10 34.15
CA THR A 203 -3.09 25.25 35.08
C THR A 203 -4.08 25.03 36.21
N ASN A 204 -3.60 24.39 37.26
CA ASN A 204 -3.94 24.66 38.64
C ASN A 204 -2.82 24.13 39.51
#